data_6c993108bebf24eb39edda1833402eb7
#
_entry.id   6c993108bebf24eb39edda1833402eb7
#
_cell.length_a   1.000
_cell.length_b   1.000
_cell.length_c   1.000
_cell.angle_alpha   90.00
_cell.angle_beta   90.00
_cell.angle_gamma   90.00
#
_symmetry.space_group_name_H-M   'P 1'
#
loop_
_entity.id
_entity.type
_entity.pdbx_description
1 polymer ?
#
loop_
_entity_poly.entity_id
_entity_poly.type
_entity_poly.pdbx_seq_one_letter_code
_entity_poly.pdbx_strand_id
1 'polypeptide(L)'
;PLDGFMMGSRTGTLDPSVVTFIMEKEHLTPSEMDQILNKKSGLLGISGVSSDDRDVTKAAAEGNQRAQLAHDILEYQISKFIGGYLVALGGCDAIVFTAGVGENQSHHRQVVGEYLKFLGVKIDPELNEKMVLGKEGKISTPDSSMEVYVIPTNEELVIARDTKALVEKL
;
A
#
# COMPACT_ATOMS: atom_id res chain seq x y z
N PRO A 1 -3.86 12.26 -6.41
CA PRO A 1 -2.68 12.71 -5.66
C PRO A 1 -1.54 11.70 -5.76
N LEU A 2 -0.31 12.19 -5.62
CA LEU A 2 0.91 11.35 -5.64
C LEU A 2 1.47 11.11 -4.24
N ASP A 3 1.05 11.88 -3.25
CA ASP A 3 1.55 11.78 -1.88
C ASP A 3 1.16 10.44 -1.23
N GLY A 4 2.01 9.96 -0.34
CA GLY A 4 1.87 8.66 0.31
C GLY A 4 2.97 7.68 -0.11
N PHE A 5 2.78 6.40 0.19
CA PHE A 5 3.68 5.37 -0.33
C PHE A 5 3.40 5.08 -1.82
N MET A 6 4.35 4.48 -2.49
CA MET A 6 4.22 4.14 -3.92
C MET A 6 3.02 3.21 -4.16
N MET A 7 2.49 3.28 -5.36
CA MET A 7 1.35 2.47 -5.81
C MET A 7 1.74 1.64 -7.03
N GLY A 8 0.77 1.00 -7.68
CA GLY A 8 1.04 0.17 -8.86
C GLY A 8 1.82 0.91 -9.97
N SER A 9 1.39 2.13 -10.33
CA SER A 9 2.03 2.95 -11.36
C SER A 9 2.45 4.36 -10.91
N ARG A 10 2.04 4.78 -9.69
CA ARG A 10 2.34 6.10 -9.13
C ARG A 10 3.54 6.06 -8.22
N THR A 11 4.33 7.13 -8.26
CA THR A 11 5.60 7.20 -7.53
C THR A 11 5.47 7.23 -6.00
N GLY A 12 4.38 7.78 -5.46
CA GLY A 12 4.31 8.14 -4.04
C GLY A 12 5.10 9.41 -3.75
N THR A 13 5.36 9.67 -2.46
CA THR A 13 6.14 10.82 -1.99
C THR A 13 7.55 10.80 -2.56
N LEU A 14 7.96 11.90 -3.15
CA LEU A 14 9.26 12.09 -3.78
C LEU A 14 9.81 13.47 -3.39
N ASP A 15 11.14 13.60 -3.32
CA ASP A 15 11.79 14.90 -3.20
C ASP A 15 11.47 15.76 -4.45
N PRO A 16 10.88 16.96 -4.27
CA PRO A 16 10.53 17.83 -5.40
C PRO A 16 11.70 18.18 -6.33
N SER A 17 12.92 18.24 -5.80
CA SER A 17 14.11 18.55 -6.58
C SER A 17 14.45 17.46 -7.60
N VAL A 18 14.10 16.21 -7.32
CA VAL A 18 14.27 15.11 -8.27
C VAL A 18 13.42 15.31 -9.53
N VAL A 19 12.20 15.86 -9.35
CA VAL A 19 11.29 16.12 -10.47
C VAL A 19 11.90 17.10 -11.46
N THR A 20 12.35 18.27 -10.97
CA THR A 20 12.96 19.29 -11.82
C THR A 20 14.30 18.85 -12.42
N PHE A 21 15.10 18.11 -11.65
CA PHE A 21 16.36 17.54 -12.13
C PHE A 21 16.16 16.58 -13.30
N ILE A 22 15.20 15.66 -13.20
CA ILE A 22 14.92 14.70 -14.27
C ILE A 22 14.33 15.44 -15.49
N MET A 23 13.42 16.40 -15.29
CA MET A 23 12.86 17.20 -16.38
C MET A 23 13.95 17.92 -17.18
N GLU A 24 14.92 18.53 -16.50
CA GLU A 24 16.01 19.25 -17.13
C GLU A 24 16.94 18.27 -17.87
N LYS A 25 17.33 17.18 -17.21
CA LYS A 25 18.28 16.21 -17.76
C LYS A 25 17.75 15.45 -18.98
N GLU A 26 16.49 15.08 -18.94
CA GLU A 26 15.83 14.29 -20.00
C GLU A 26 15.02 15.16 -20.97
N HIS A 27 15.10 16.51 -20.82
CA HIS A 27 14.37 17.48 -21.65
C HIS A 27 12.85 17.26 -21.67
N LEU A 28 12.26 16.90 -20.51
CA LEU A 28 10.84 16.58 -20.38
C LEU A 28 10.01 17.84 -20.16
N THR A 29 8.85 17.89 -20.82
CA THR A 29 7.80 18.85 -20.49
C THR A 29 7.11 18.48 -19.17
N PRO A 30 6.41 19.43 -18.50
CA PRO A 30 5.61 19.11 -17.31
C PRO A 30 4.59 17.99 -17.54
N SER A 31 3.97 17.92 -18.71
CA SER A 31 2.99 16.88 -19.06
C SER A 31 3.63 15.50 -19.19
N GLU A 32 4.83 15.41 -19.77
CA GLU A 32 5.57 14.14 -19.85
C GLU A 32 6.01 13.67 -18.47
N MET A 33 6.47 14.59 -17.62
CA MET A 33 6.83 14.27 -16.25
C MET A 33 5.62 13.81 -15.44
N ASP A 34 4.45 14.44 -15.59
CA ASP A 34 3.19 14.00 -14.98
C ASP A 34 2.84 12.57 -15.38
N GLN A 35 3.00 12.22 -16.66
CA GLN A 35 2.80 10.85 -17.15
C GLN A 35 3.77 9.85 -16.49
N ILE A 36 5.03 10.23 -16.30
CA ILE A 36 6.02 9.38 -15.62
C ILE A 36 5.61 9.14 -14.18
N LEU A 37 5.31 10.21 -13.44
CA LEU A 37 4.97 10.12 -12.02
C LEU A 37 3.67 9.34 -11.76
N ASN A 38 2.68 9.45 -12.64
CA ASN A 38 1.36 8.86 -12.44
C ASN A 38 1.20 7.48 -13.08
N LYS A 39 1.92 7.16 -14.18
CA LYS A 39 1.64 6.00 -15.02
C LYS A 39 2.83 5.06 -15.26
N LYS A 40 4.05 5.51 -14.99
CA LYS A 40 5.28 4.76 -15.33
C LYS A 40 6.21 4.54 -14.13
N SER A 41 5.75 4.87 -12.93
CA SER A 41 6.48 4.74 -11.67
C SER A 41 5.93 3.59 -10.81
N GLY A 42 6.12 3.63 -9.52
CA GLY A 42 5.61 2.66 -8.56
C GLY A 42 6.14 1.24 -8.79
N LEU A 43 5.30 0.24 -8.54
CA LEU A 43 5.63 -1.17 -8.77
C LEU A 43 6.09 -1.41 -10.20
N LEU A 44 5.38 -0.85 -11.19
CA LEU A 44 5.74 -0.96 -12.61
C LEU A 44 7.14 -0.40 -12.87
N GLY A 45 7.42 0.81 -12.42
CA GLY A 45 8.69 1.49 -12.69
C GLY A 45 9.89 0.79 -12.05
N ILE A 46 9.73 0.31 -10.82
CA ILE A 46 10.82 -0.37 -10.08
C ILE A 46 11.00 -1.79 -10.59
N SER A 47 9.93 -2.58 -10.67
CA SER A 47 10.02 -3.98 -11.11
C SER A 47 10.36 -4.11 -12.59
N GLY A 48 9.85 -3.20 -13.42
CA GLY A 48 9.88 -3.34 -14.87
C GLY A 48 8.97 -4.45 -15.40
N VAL A 49 8.03 -4.95 -14.57
CA VAL A 49 7.15 -6.08 -14.89
C VAL A 49 5.71 -5.60 -15.11
N SER A 50 5.06 -5.14 -14.04
CA SER A 50 3.64 -4.81 -14.06
C SER A 50 3.30 -3.77 -12.99
N SER A 51 2.17 -3.09 -13.16
CA SER A 51 1.53 -2.30 -12.10
C SER A 51 0.62 -3.14 -11.20
N ASP A 52 0.34 -4.38 -11.60
CA ASP A 52 -0.42 -5.34 -10.82
C ASP A 52 0.53 -6.11 -9.88
N ASP A 53 0.27 -6.01 -8.60
CA ASP A 53 1.09 -6.63 -7.58
C ASP A 53 1.16 -8.17 -7.70
N ARG A 54 0.12 -8.81 -8.23
CA ARG A 54 0.11 -10.27 -8.45
C ARG A 54 1.17 -10.72 -9.46
N ASP A 55 1.37 -9.94 -10.52
CA ASP A 55 2.40 -10.22 -11.52
C ASP A 55 3.79 -9.98 -10.94
N VAL A 56 3.95 -8.93 -10.13
CA VAL A 56 5.21 -8.60 -9.45
C VAL A 56 5.56 -9.69 -8.46
N THR A 57 4.58 -10.18 -7.67
CA THR A 57 4.75 -11.30 -6.73
C THR A 57 5.21 -12.57 -7.44
N LYS A 58 4.59 -12.90 -8.56
CA LYS A 58 5.00 -14.06 -9.37
C LYS A 58 6.43 -13.89 -9.87
N ALA A 59 6.78 -12.75 -10.43
CA ALA A 59 8.12 -12.49 -10.92
C ALA A 59 9.19 -12.55 -9.81
N ALA A 60 8.88 -12.03 -8.62
CA ALA A 60 9.77 -12.11 -7.45
C ALA A 60 10.01 -13.58 -7.04
N ALA A 61 8.94 -14.39 -6.98
CA ALA A 61 9.05 -15.82 -6.68
C ALA A 61 9.86 -16.61 -7.73
N GLU A 62 9.89 -16.14 -8.97
CA GLU A 62 10.72 -16.68 -10.06
C GLU A 62 12.18 -16.14 -10.04
N GLY A 63 12.54 -15.32 -9.05
CA GLY A 63 13.90 -14.81 -8.83
C GLY A 63 14.21 -13.46 -9.48
N ASN A 64 13.20 -12.72 -9.92
CA ASN A 64 13.38 -11.36 -10.43
C ASN A 64 13.72 -10.40 -9.28
N GLN A 65 14.99 -9.98 -9.21
CA GLN A 65 15.50 -9.12 -8.14
C GLN A 65 14.85 -7.72 -8.12
N ARG A 66 14.45 -7.17 -9.27
CA ARG A 66 13.77 -5.88 -9.32
C ARG A 66 12.33 -5.98 -8.82
N ALA A 67 11.67 -7.09 -9.08
CA ALA A 67 10.35 -7.35 -8.52
C ALA A 67 10.41 -7.48 -7.00
N GLN A 68 11.40 -8.20 -6.47
CA GLN A 68 11.64 -8.26 -5.01
C GLN A 68 11.93 -6.88 -4.44
N LEU A 69 12.81 -6.10 -5.05
CA LEU A 69 13.11 -4.72 -4.62
C LEU A 69 11.86 -3.83 -4.60
N ALA A 70 10.94 -4.00 -5.56
CA ALA A 70 9.69 -3.25 -5.60
C ALA A 70 8.81 -3.56 -4.36
N HIS A 71 8.74 -4.83 -3.95
CA HIS A 71 8.06 -5.23 -2.72
C HIS A 71 8.75 -4.68 -1.47
N ASP A 72 10.08 -4.82 -1.37
CA ASP A 72 10.85 -4.33 -0.22
C ASP A 72 10.63 -2.82 -0.02
N ILE A 73 10.59 -2.04 -1.09
CA ILE A 73 10.34 -0.59 -1.03
C ILE A 73 8.90 -0.30 -0.61
N LEU A 74 7.91 -1.02 -1.16
CA LEU A 74 6.50 -0.84 -0.81
C LEU A 74 6.28 -1.08 0.69
N GLU A 75 6.73 -2.22 1.18
CA GLU A 75 6.58 -2.66 2.57
C GLU A 75 7.31 -1.72 3.56
N TYR A 76 8.51 -1.30 3.20
CA TYR A 76 9.27 -0.31 3.96
C TYR A 76 8.54 1.04 4.03
N GLN A 77 8.01 1.52 2.92
CA GLN A 77 7.27 2.78 2.88
C GLN A 77 5.98 2.71 3.70
N ILE A 78 5.19 1.64 3.56
CA ILE A 78 3.99 1.42 4.38
C ILE A 78 4.34 1.47 5.87
N SER A 79 5.39 0.76 6.27
CA SER A 79 5.85 0.72 7.66
C SER A 79 6.28 2.10 8.19
N LYS A 80 6.95 2.90 7.35
CA LYS A 80 7.30 4.30 7.69
C LYS A 80 6.08 5.18 7.91
N PHE A 81 5.05 5.07 7.05
CA PHE A 81 3.81 5.83 7.21
C PHE A 81 3.08 5.42 8.48
N ILE A 82 2.99 4.12 8.78
CA ILE A 82 2.41 3.64 10.05
C ILE A 82 3.19 4.24 11.23
N GLY A 83 4.52 4.18 11.22
CA GLY A 83 5.35 4.77 12.28
C GLY A 83 5.12 6.27 12.46
N GLY A 84 5.02 7.02 11.35
CA GLY A 84 4.69 8.45 11.38
C GLY A 84 3.32 8.74 11.99
N TYR A 85 2.31 7.96 11.63
CA TYR A 85 0.96 8.11 12.20
C TYR A 85 0.89 7.68 13.66
N LEU A 86 1.62 6.66 14.09
CA LEU A 86 1.71 6.29 15.50
C LEU A 86 2.25 7.44 16.35
N VAL A 87 3.26 8.16 15.84
CA VAL A 87 3.79 9.35 16.52
C VAL A 87 2.75 10.47 16.55
N ALA A 88 2.08 10.74 15.42
CA ALA A 88 1.10 11.81 15.33
C ALA A 88 -0.14 11.58 16.20
N LEU A 89 -0.54 10.31 16.39
CA LEU A 89 -1.67 9.90 17.22
C LEU A 89 -1.29 9.72 18.71
N GLY A 90 -0.02 9.67 19.04
CA GLY A 90 0.45 9.29 20.38
C GLY A 90 0.27 7.81 20.70
N GLY A 91 0.22 6.96 19.69
CA GLY A 91 -0.06 5.52 19.73
C GLY A 91 -1.34 5.16 19.01
N CYS A 92 -1.68 3.87 18.95
CA CYS A 92 -2.97 3.40 18.46
C CYS A 92 -3.34 2.05 19.09
N ASP A 93 -4.65 1.76 19.09
CA ASP A 93 -5.18 0.49 19.60
C ASP A 93 -5.19 -0.58 18.51
N ALA A 94 -5.37 -0.18 17.24
CA ALA A 94 -5.49 -1.09 16.13
C ALA A 94 -4.89 -0.54 14.83
N ILE A 95 -4.39 -1.47 13.99
CA ILE A 95 -3.97 -1.24 12.61
C ILE A 95 -4.95 -1.98 11.71
N VAL A 96 -5.48 -1.29 10.69
CA VAL A 96 -6.43 -1.88 9.74
C VAL A 96 -5.83 -1.91 8.35
N PHE A 97 -5.71 -3.09 7.77
CA PHE A 97 -5.39 -3.28 6.36
C PHE A 97 -6.68 -3.32 5.54
N THR A 98 -6.73 -2.53 4.48
CA THR A 98 -7.91 -2.37 3.62
C THR A 98 -7.49 -2.13 2.17
N ALA A 99 -8.45 -2.05 1.25
CA ALA A 99 -8.25 -1.94 -0.19
C ALA A 99 -7.46 -3.10 -0.82
N GLY A 100 -7.32 -3.10 -2.14
CA GLY A 100 -6.89 -4.27 -2.92
C GLY A 100 -5.66 -5.00 -2.40
N VAL A 101 -4.54 -4.30 -2.20
CA VAL A 101 -3.29 -4.90 -1.70
C VAL A 101 -3.43 -5.25 -0.21
N GLY A 102 -3.96 -4.35 0.61
CA GLY A 102 -4.13 -4.59 2.05
C GLY A 102 -5.03 -5.76 2.36
N GLU A 103 -6.09 -5.98 1.57
CA GLU A 103 -7.07 -7.05 1.76
C GLU A 103 -6.57 -8.41 1.25
N ASN A 104 -5.83 -8.44 0.14
CA ASN A 104 -5.57 -9.68 -0.58
C ASN A 104 -4.12 -10.17 -0.54
N GLN A 105 -3.18 -9.34 -0.07
CA GLN A 105 -1.76 -9.67 -0.05
C GLN A 105 -1.26 -9.96 1.38
N SER A 106 -1.50 -11.19 1.82
CA SER A 106 -1.08 -11.64 3.16
C SER A 106 0.43 -11.49 3.40
N HIS A 107 1.24 -11.66 2.35
CA HIS A 107 2.70 -11.50 2.42
C HIS A 107 3.09 -10.08 2.85
N HIS A 108 2.55 -9.04 2.20
CA HIS A 108 2.87 -7.65 2.57
C HIS A 108 2.45 -7.34 4.00
N ARG A 109 1.28 -7.80 4.43
CA ARG A 109 0.83 -7.62 5.82
C ARG A 109 1.79 -8.27 6.81
N GLN A 110 2.28 -9.47 6.49
CA GLN A 110 3.24 -10.19 7.33
C GLN A 110 4.56 -9.42 7.44
N VAL A 111 5.12 -8.95 6.32
CA VAL A 111 6.38 -8.20 6.31
C VAL A 111 6.23 -6.86 7.03
N VAL A 112 5.13 -6.14 6.82
CA VAL A 112 4.84 -4.92 7.58
C VAL A 112 4.76 -5.22 9.09
N GLY A 113 4.14 -6.32 9.49
CA GLY A 113 4.12 -6.79 10.88
C GLY A 113 5.52 -7.03 11.45
N GLU A 114 6.44 -7.60 10.67
CA GLU A 114 7.85 -7.79 11.09
C GLU A 114 8.57 -6.44 11.29
N TYR A 115 8.33 -5.44 10.44
CA TYR A 115 8.83 -4.08 10.66
C TYR A 115 8.32 -3.45 11.96
N LEU A 116 7.11 -3.78 12.39
CA LEU A 116 6.47 -3.25 13.59
C LEU A 116 6.72 -4.10 14.86
N LYS A 117 7.43 -5.22 14.72
CA LYS A 117 7.70 -6.16 15.81
C LYS A 117 8.37 -5.53 17.03
N PHE A 118 9.25 -4.56 16.84
CA PHE A 118 9.91 -3.83 17.93
C PHE A 118 8.94 -3.03 18.81
N LEU A 119 7.73 -2.72 18.28
CA LEU A 119 6.61 -2.11 19.03
C LEU A 119 5.73 -3.17 19.71
N GLY A 120 6.05 -4.45 19.57
CA GLY A 120 5.27 -5.55 20.14
C GLY A 120 4.10 -6.00 19.27
N VAL A 121 3.98 -5.52 18.03
CA VAL A 121 2.98 -6.02 17.06
C VAL A 121 3.34 -7.45 16.65
N LYS A 122 2.34 -8.33 16.67
CA LYS A 122 2.50 -9.73 16.29
C LYS A 122 1.33 -10.17 15.42
N ILE A 123 1.61 -10.58 14.19
CA ILE A 123 0.64 -11.15 13.25
C ILE A 123 0.67 -12.67 13.37
N ASP A 124 -0.50 -13.28 13.44
CA ASP A 124 -0.69 -14.73 13.34
C ASP A 124 -0.66 -15.14 11.87
N PRO A 125 0.35 -15.91 11.40
CA PRO A 125 0.49 -16.25 9.98
C PRO A 125 -0.72 -17.01 9.43
N GLU A 126 -1.30 -17.94 10.21
CA GLU A 126 -2.42 -18.74 9.73
C GLU A 126 -3.70 -17.92 9.58
N LEU A 127 -3.97 -17.02 10.53
CA LEU A 127 -5.11 -16.10 10.45
C LEU A 127 -4.90 -15.11 9.29
N ASN A 128 -3.69 -14.60 9.13
CA ASN A 128 -3.34 -13.68 8.08
C ASN A 128 -3.56 -14.26 6.67
N GLU A 129 -3.12 -15.49 6.44
CA GLU A 129 -3.30 -16.17 5.16
C GLU A 129 -4.78 -16.44 4.82
N LYS A 130 -5.61 -16.66 5.84
CA LYS A 130 -7.05 -16.91 5.67
C LYS A 130 -7.85 -15.66 5.34
N MET A 131 -7.33 -14.45 5.67
CA MET A 131 -8.02 -13.17 5.49
C MET A 131 -7.72 -12.57 4.13
N VAL A 132 -8.33 -13.13 3.08
CA VAL A 132 -8.26 -12.72 1.68
C VAL A 132 -9.62 -12.93 1.01
N LEU A 133 -9.79 -12.40 -0.19
CA LEU A 133 -10.99 -12.60 -1.02
C LEU A 133 -12.27 -12.14 -0.31
N GLY A 134 -12.25 -10.93 0.26
CA GLY A 134 -13.41 -10.31 0.92
C GLY A 134 -13.69 -10.80 2.33
N LYS A 135 -12.83 -11.63 2.91
CA LYS A 135 -12.93 -12.01 4.33
C LYS A 135 -12.41 -10.88 5.21
N GLU A 136 -13.07 -10.69 6.33
CA GLU A 136 -12.66 -9.73 7.35
C GLU A 136 -12.38 -10.41 8.69
N GLY A 137 -11.50 -9.82 9.47
CA GLY A 137 -11.21 -10.31 10.81
C GLY A 137 -9.88 -9.85 11.38
N LYS A 138 -9.69 -10.20 12.63
CA LYS A 138 -8.45 -9.97 13.37
C LYS A 138 -7.38 -10.98 12.93
N ILE A 139 -6.19 -10.46 12.68
CA ILE A 139 -5.03 -11.25 12.27
C ILE A 139 -3.85 -11.17 13.25
N SER A 140 -3.97 -10.39 14.33
CA SER A 140 -2.96 -10.34 15.38
C SER A 140 -3.13 -11.45 16.41
N THR A 141 -2.00 -11.88 17.01
CA THR A 141 -2.01 -12.81 18.14
C THR A 141 -2.62 -12.16 19.40
N PRO A 142 -3.09 -12.96 20.40
CA PRO A 142 -3.65 -12.41 21.62
C PRO A 142 -2.69 -11.56 22.46
N ASP A 143 -1.39 -11.78 22.33
CA ASP A 143 -0.32 -11.08 23.04
C ASP A 143 0.33 -9.95 22.22
N SER A 144 -0.28 -9.58 21.09
CA SER A 144 0.14 -8.41 20.32
C SER A 144 -0.20 -7.11 21.07
N SER A 145 0.72 -6.15 21.05
CA SER A 145 0.55 -4.84 21.68
C SER A 145 -0.52 -3.97 21.03
N MET A 146 -0.80 -4.20 19.76
CA MET A 146 -1.84 -3.54 18.96
C MET A 146 -2.63 -4.62 18.22
N GLU A 147 -3.92 -4.40 18.08
CA GLU A 147 -4.73 -5.29 17.27
C GLU A 147 -4.48 -5.03 15.78
N VAL A 148 -4.48 -6.08 14.97
CA VAL A 148 -4.32 -5.95 13.51
C VAL A 148 -5.52 -6.62 12.85
N TYR A 149 -6.18 -5.87 11.97
CA TYR A 149 -7.37 -6.31 11.25
C TYR A 149 -7.19 -6.23 9.75
N VAL A 150 -7.93 -7.08 9.05
CA VAL A 150 -8.25 -6.93 7.63
C VAL A 150 -9.73 -6.59 7.54
N ILE A 151 -10.06 -5.46 6.91
CA ILE A 151 -11.45 -5.02 6.72
C ILE A 151 -11.62 -4.59 5.26
N PRO A 152 -12.48 -5.28 4.49
CA PRO A 152 -12.72 -4.93 3.09
C PRO A 152 -13.33 -3.54 2.93
N THR A 153 -12.83 -2.80 1.95
CA THR A 153 -13.41 -1.52 1.54
C THR A 153 -14.71 -1.76 0.77
N ASN A 154 -15.75 -1.00 1.12
CA ASN A 154 -17.03 -1.05 0.42
C ASN A 154 -17.34 0.31 -0.23
N GLU A 155 -16.62 0.62 -1.31
CA GLU A 155 -16.78 1.89 -2.05
C GLU A 155 -18.15 1.98 -2.74
N GLU A 156 -18.66 0.88 -3.25
CA GLU A 156 -19.98 0.81 -3.92
C GLU A 156 -21.12 1.21 -2.97
N LEU A 157 -21.04 0.81 -1.71
CA LEU A 157 -22.05 1.18 -0.70
C LEU A 157 -22.06 2.70 -0.45
N VAL A 158 -20.90 3.34 -0.42
CA VAL A 158 -20.80 4.80 -0.24
C VAL A 158 -21.43 5.50 -1.44
N ILE A 159 -21.08 5.10 -2.66
CA ILE A 159 -21.67 5.63 -3.90
C ILE A 159 -23.21 5.45 -3.90
N ALA A 160 -23.69 4.27 -3.52
CA ALA A 160 -25.12 3.98 -3.47
C ALA A 160 -25.85 4.88 -2.44
N ARG A 161 -25.26 5.07 -1.26
CA ARG A 161 -25.83 5.95 -0.21
C ARG A 161 -25.87 7.41 -0.65
N ASP A 162 -24.79 7.91 -1.24
CA ASP A 162 -24.71 9.29 -1.72
C ASP A 162 -25.68 9.54 -2.87
N THR A 163 -25.78 8.60 -3.82
CA THR A 163 -26.74 8.65 -4.91
C THR A 163 -28.17 8.69 -4.37
N LYS A 164 -28.51 7.81 -3.42
CA LYS A 164 -29.83 7.82 -2.78
C LYS A 164 -30.13 9.15 -2.11
N ALA A 165 -29.20 9.68 -1.32
CA ALA A 165 -29.39 10.95 -0.62
C ALA A 165 -29.56 12.16 -1.55
N LEU A 166 -28.97 12.12 -2.76
CA LEU A 166 -29.16 13.15 -3.78
C LEU A 166 -30.54 13.01 -4.46
N VAL A 167 -30.93 11.81 -4.84
CA VAL A 167 -32.22 11.55 -5.52
C VAL A 167 -33.41 11.84 -4.59
N GLU A 168 -33.32 11.56 -3.29
CA GLU A 168 -34.38 11.87 -2.32
C GLU A 168 -34.58 13.37 -2.06
N LYS A 169 -33.70 14.24 -2.56
CA LYS A 169 -33.80 15.70 -2.48
C LYS A 169 -34.37 16.33 -3.75
N LEU A 170 -34.59 15.57 -4.80
CA LEU A 170 -35.18 16.02 -6.06
C LEU A 170 -36.72 15.91 -6.00
#